data_5684c33967b10ecb9663a068b7b96c2e
#
_entry.id   5684c33967b10ecb9663a068b7b96c2e
#
_cell.length_a   1.000
_cell.length_b   1.000
_cell.length_c   1.000
_cell.angle_alpha   90.00
_cell.angle_beta   90.00
_cell.angle_gamma   90.00
#
_symmetry.space_group_name_H-M   'P 1'
#
loop_
_entity.id
_entity.type
_entity.pdbx_description
1 polymer ?
#
loop_
_entity_poly.entity_id
_entity_poly.type
_entity_poly.pdbx_seq_one_letter_code
_entity_poly.pdbx_strand_id
1 'polypeptide(L)'
;MIGGSFIMEKHILILATTHDFLWKFEREDVKRLQRMGYIVHYATNTLEPHYVSYQKEIQKMGVFLHHIDIARSPFVWQDNQRALHQLLQLIHRYSIQAIHCHTPVGGLLGRFAGKLCRDRDLIVIYTAHGFHFYKGAPLFNRSVYYQVEKILARYTDILIVINQEDYQAAQTFRL
;
A
#
# COMPACT_ATOMS: atom_id res chain seq x y z
N MET A 1 -30.62 -23.03 20.87
CA MET A 1 -29.51 -22.95 19.91
C MET A 1 -29.20 -21.47 19.74
N ILE A 2 -28.14 -20.98 20.39
CA ILE A 2 -27.71 -19.58 20.31
C ILE A 2 -26.81 -19.51 19.09
N GLY A 3 -27.33 -18.95 17.98
CA GLY A 3 -26.56 -18.68 16.79
C GLY A 3 -25.55 -17.59 17.09
N GLY A 4 -24.34 -17.96 17.47
CA GLY A 4 -23.22 -17.02 17.52
C GLY A 4 -22.95 -16.54 16.11
N SER A 5 -23.24 -15.28 15.83
CA SER A 5 -22.77 -14.63 14.62
C SER A 5 -21.24 -14.58 14.72
N PHE A 6 -20.57 -15.39 13.89
CA PHE A 6 -19.12 -15.25 13.70
C PHE A 6 -18.88 -13.85 13.08
N ILE A 7 -18.54 -12.90 13.92
CA ILE A 7 -18.03 -11.61 13.43
C ILE A 7 -16.68 -11.92 12.80
N MET A 8 -16.63 -11.95 11.47
CA MET A 8 -15.36 -12.08 10.76
C MET A 8 -14.48 -10.87 11.10
N GLU A 9 -13.30 -11.13 11.61
CA GLU A 9 -12.31 -10.07 11.87
C GLU A 9 -11.97 -9.35 10.55
N LYS A 10 -11.92 -8.02 10.62
CA LYS A 10 -11.60 -7.18 9.45
C LYS A 10 -10.12 -6.85 9.46
N HIS A 11 -9.38 -7.36 8.49
CA HIS A 11 -7.94 -7.14 8.37
C HIS A 11 -7.63 -6.18 7.21
N ILE A 12 -6.85 -5.13 7.49
CA ILE A 12 -6.32 -4.20 6.50
C ILE A 12 -4.80 -4.18 6.57
N LEU A 13 -4.15 -4.16 5.40
CA LEU A 13 -2.70 -4.08 5.27
C LEU A 13 -2.30 -2.71 4.71
N ILE A 14 -1.53 -1.95 5.47
CA ILE A 14 -0.84 -0.75 4.99
C ILE A 14 0.50 -1.18 4.40
N LEU A 15 0.84 -0.69 3.21
CA LEU A 15 2.06 -1.05 2.48
C LEU A 15 2.86 0.20 2.11
N ALA A 16 4.10 0.29 2.57
CA ALA A 16 5.04 1.35 2.17
C ALA A 16 6.47 0.82 2.13
N THR A 17 7.38 1.52 1.43
CA THR A 17 8.77 1.08 1.28
C THR A 17 9.61 1.28 2.52
N THR A 18 9.25 2.23 3.40
CA THR A 18 10.05 2.58 4.58
C THR A 18 9.26 2.41 5.88
N HIS A 19 9.90 1.86 6.91
CA HIS A 19 9.22 1.53 8.16
C HIS A 19 8.75 2.76 8.96
N ASP A 20 9.35 3.92 8.75
CA ASP A 20 8.99 5.17 9.42
C ASP A 20 7.77 5.88 8.80
N PHE A 21 7.36 5.48 7.58
CA PHE A 21 6.26 6.09 6.85
C PHE A 21 4.95 6.07 7.65
N LEU A 22 4.56 4.91 8.17
CA LEU A 22 3.33 4.77 8.96
C LEU A 22 3.35 5.71 10.17
N TRP A 23 4.45 5.76 10.91
CA TRP A 23 4.57 6.61 12.10
C TRP A 23 4.46 8.09 11.76
N LYS A 24 5.04 8.52 10.64
CA LYS A 24 5.06 9.92 10.23
C LYS A 24 3.74 10.40 9.64
N PHE A 25 3.06 9.56 8.88
CA PHE A 25 1.95 10.00 8.03
C PHE A 25 0.62 9.31 8.31
N GLU A 26 0.61 8.06 8.80
CA GLU A 26 -0.59 7.24 8.88
C GLU A 26 -1.09 6.96 10.32
N ARG A 27 -0.46 7.53 11.35
CA ARG A 27 -0.82 7.25 12.76
C ARG A 27 -2.30 7.48 13.07
N GLU A 28 -2.85 8.58 12.60
CA GLU A 28 -4.24 8.92 12.88
C GLU A 28 -5.20 8.04 12.09
N ASP A 29 -4.83 7.64 10.88
CA ASP A 29 -5.64 6.72 10.08
C ASP A 29 -5.61 5.30 10.66
N VAL A 30 -4.48 4.84 11.20
CA VAL A 30 -4.41 3.60 11.99
C VAL A 30 -5.41 3.63 13.15
N LYS A 31 -5.43 4.70 13.96
CA LYS A 31 -6.36 4.83 15.08
C LYS A 31 -7.82 4.85 14.62
N ARG A 32 -8.12 5.48 13.48
CA ARG A 32 -9.48 5.48 12.89
C ARG A 32 -9.88 4.09 12.45
N LEU A 33 -9.00 3.37 11.73
CA LEU A 33 -9.23 2.00 11.29
C LEU A 33 -9.49 1.06 12.47
N GLN A 34 -8.69 1.15 13.53
CA GLN A 34 -8.87 0.36 14.75
C GLN A 34 -10.22 0.66 15.43
N ARG A 35 -10.63 1.95 15.49
CA ARG A 35 -11.98 2.31 16.01
C ARG A 35 -13.13 1.78 15.15
N MET A 36 -12.89 1.55 13.85
CA MET A 36 -13.83 0.92 12.94
C MET A 36 -13.83 -0.61 13.03
N GLY A 37 -13.01 -1.18 13.92
CA GLY A 37 -12.91 -2.62 14.16
C GLY A 37 -11.94 -3.34 13.24
N TYR A 38 -11.05 -2.62 12.55
CA TYR A 38 -10.01 -3.25 11.74
C TYR A 38 -8.80 -3.65 12.56
N ILE A 39 -8.28 -4.85 12.30
CA ILE A 39 -6.95 -5.27 12.69
C ILE A 39 -5.98 -4.74 11.63
N VAL A 40 -5.03 -3.91 12.06
CA VAL A 40 -4.12 -3.21 11.14
C VAL A 40 -2.80 -3.95 11.06
N HIS A 41 -2.41 -4.30 9.85
CA HIS A 41 -1.10 -4.84 9.49
C HIS A 41 -0.29 -3.76 8.77
N TYR A 42 1.04 -3.81 8.92
CA TYR A 42 1.95 -2.93 8.19
C TYR A 42 3.09 -3.75 7.59
N ALA A 43 3.18 -3.77 6.27
CA ALA A 43 4.25 -4.43 5.53
C ALA A 43 5.23 -3.39 4.98
N THR A 44 6.50 -3.57 5.27
CA THR A 44 7.57 -2.62 4.90
C THR A 44 8.95 -3.28 5.00
N ASN A 45 9.99 -2.64 4.45
CA ASN A 45 11.36 -3.05 4.73
C ASN A 45 11.79 -2.53 6.11
N THR A 46 11.85 -3.43 7.08
CA THR A 46 12.25 -3.10 8.46
C THR A 46 13.77 -3.10 8.68
N LEU A 47 14.53 -3.55 7.67
CA LEU A 47 16.00 -3.68 7.74
C LEU A 47 16.73 -2.49 7.09
N GLU A 48 16.02 -1.62 6.35
CA GLU A 48 16.66 -0.43 5.81
C GLU A 48 17.20 0.46 6.93
N PRO A 49 18.46 0.94 6.82
CA PRO A 49 19.04 1.82 7.82
C PRO A 49 18.32 3.18 7.85
N HIS A 50 17.88 3.58 9.02
CA HIS A 50 17.29 4.88 9.28
C HIS A 50 17.93 5.50 10.54
N TYR A 51 18.01 6.82 10.58
CA TYR A 51 18.50 7.55 11.77
C TYR A 51 17.65 7.30 13.01
N VAL A 52 16.34 7.10 12.83
CA VAL A 52 15.38 6.82 13.91
C VAL A 52 14.48 5.67 13.48
N SER A 53 14.38 4.64 14.33
CA SER A 53 13.47 3.53 14.12
C SER A 53 12.22 3.70 14.98
N TYR A 54 11.06 3.69 14.35
CA TYR A 54 9.74 3.75 15.01
C TYR A 54 9.05 2.40 15.12
N GLN A 55 9.78 1.30 14.92
CA GLN A 55 9.18 -0.06 14.92
C GLN A 55 8.50 -0.39 16.25
N LYS A 56 9.13 -0.06 17.38
CA LYS A 56 8.58 -0.27 18.72
C LYS A 56 7.31 0.56 18.97
N GLU A 57 7.32 1.81 18.52
CA GLU A 57 6.20 2.74 18.64
C GLU A 57 4.99 2.25 17.81
N ILE A 58 5.25 1.77 16.59
CA ILE A 58 4.23 1.18 15.72
C ILE A 58 3.62 -0.07 16.36
N GLN A 59 4.46 -0.95 16.91
CA GLN A 59 3.99 -2.14 17.62
C GLN A 59 3.16 -1.80 18.87
N LYS A 60 3.56 -0.77 19.64
CA LYS A 60 2.78 -0.27 20.79
C LYS A 60 1.40 0.26 20.40
N MET A 61 1.20 0.67 19.15
CA MET A 61 -0.13 1.04 18.64
C MET A 61 -1.04 -0.17 18.38
N GLY A 62 -0.56 -1.41 18.58
CA GLY A 62 -1.31 -2.61 18.26
C GLY A 62 -1.30 -2.96 16.76
N VAL A 63 -0.33 -2.44 15.99
CA VAL A 63 -0.14 -2.76 14.58
C VAL A 63 0.74 -3.99 14.43
N PHE A 64 0.31 -4.95 13.61
CA PHE A 64 1.12 -6.11 13.23
C PHE A 64 2.15 -5.70 12.18
N LEU A 65 3.38 -5.49 12.62
CA LEU A 65 4.49 -5.10 11.74
C LEU A 65 5.11 -6.32 11.07
N HIS A 66 5.19 -6.30 9.73
CA HIS A 66 5.77 -7.36 8.91
C HIS A 66 6.95 -6.84 8.10
N HIS A 67 8.05 -7.59 8.12
CA HIS A 67 9.15 -7.37 7.21
C HIS A 67 8.84 -7.97 5.83
N ILE A 68 9.08 -7.18 4.77
CA ILE A 68 9.16 -7.64 3.39
C ILE A 68 10.37 -7.00 2.71
N ASP A 69 10.94 -7.68 1.72
CA ASP A 69 12.16 -7.24 1.01
C ASP A 69 11.91 -6.09 0.01
N ILE A 70 10.91 -5.25 0.26
CA ILE A 70 10.55 -4.16 -0.65
C ILE A 70 11.67 -3.13 -0.76
N ALA A 71 12.12 -2.85 -2.00
CA ALA A 71 13.11 -1.85 -2.30
C ALA A 71 12.48 -0.48 -2.60
N ARG A 72 13.25 0.61 -2.44
CA ARG A 72 12.81 1.96 -2.81
C ARG A 72 12.74 2.18 -4.33
N SER A 73 13.55 1.43 -5.07
CA SER A 73 13.64 1.53 -6.52
C SER A 73 12.92 0.36 -7.20
N PRO A 74 12.10 0.59 -8.23
CA PRO A 74 11.47 -0.47 -8.99
C PRO A 74 12.47 -1.32 -9.77
N PHE A 75 13.70 -0.84 -9.97
CA PHE A 75 14.76 -1.53 -10.71
C PHE A 75 15.51 -2.57 -9.89
N VAL A 76 15.32 -2.63 -8.58
CA VAL A 76 15.81 -3.71 -7.71
C VAL A 76 14.89 -4.91 -7.83
N TRP A 77 14.98 -5.58 -8.97
CA TRP A 77 14.00 -6.58 -9.41
C TRP A 77 13.88 -7.77 -8.46
N GLN A 78 15.00 -8.34 -8.04
CA GLN A 78 15.02 -9.55 -7.20
C GLN A 78 14.34 -9.31 -5.85
N ASP A 79 14.64 -8.19 -5.20
CA ASP A 79 14.07 -7.84 -3.90
C ASP A 79 12.57 -7.58 -4.06
N ASN A 80 12.17 -6.84 -5.08
CA ASN A 80 10.76 -6.55 -5.33
C ASN A 80 9.94 -7.80 -5.70
N GLN A 81 10.54 -8.79 -6.37
CA GLN A 81 9.90 -10.09 -6.61
C GLN A 81 9.69 -10.86 -5.29
N ARG A 82 10.74 -10.90 -4.42
CA ARG A 82 10.60 -11.52 -3.09
C ARG A 82 9.54 -10.80 -2.26
N ALA A 83 9.56 -9.47 -2.25
CA ALA A 83 8.56 -8.67 -1.56
C ALA A 83 7.13 -8.94 -2.04
N LEU A 84 6.90 -9.08 -3.34
CA LEU A 84 5.59 -9.43 -3.87
C LEU A 84 5.14 -10.82 -3.38
N HIS A 85 6.03 -11.80 -3.40
CA HIS A 85 5.72 -13.13 -2.89
C HIS A 85 5.38 -13.11 -1.39
N GLN A 86 6.19 -12.41 -0.58
CA GLN A 86 5.95 -12.22 0.85
C GLN A 86 4.61 -11.49 1.09
N LEU A 87 4.29 -10.48 0.29
CA LEU A 87 3.03 -9.75 0.35
C LEU A 87 1.82 -10.67 0.09
N LEU A 88 1.89 -11.50 -0.94
CA LEU A 88 0.85 -12.49 -1.24
C LEU A 88 0.68 -13.50 -0.09
N GLN A 89 1.76 -13.96 0.52
CA GLN A 89 1.71 -14.83 1.70
C GLN A 89 0.99 -14.14 2.88
N LEU A 90 1.27 -12.86 3.14
CA LEU A 90 0.58 -12.11 4.19
C LEU A 90 -0.92 -11.98 3.92
N ILE A 91 -1.30 -11.65 2.67
CA ILE A 91 -2.71 -11.54 2.25
C ILE A 91 -3.44 -12.85 2.52
N HIS A 92 -2.85 -13.97 2.14
CA HIS A 92 -3.44 -15.29 2.35
C HIS A 92 -3.50 -15.68 3.83
N ARG A 93 -2.38 -15.52 4.54
CA ARG A 93 -2.24 -15.95 5.94
C ARG A 93 -3.22 -15.25 6.88
N TYR A 94 -3.42 -13.95 6.68
CA TYR A 94 -4.26 -13.12 7.55
C TYR A 94 -5.63 -12.80 6.95
N SER A 95 -5.98 -13.39 5.82
CA SER A 95 -7.24 -13.11 5.11
C SER A 95 -7.48 -11.61 4.96
N ILE A 96 -6.46 -10.87 4.50
CA ILE A 96 -6.52 -9.42 4.30
C ILE A 96 -7.63 -9.08 3.30
N GLN A 97 -8.55 -8.18 3.68
CA GLN A 97 -9.66 -7.73 2.85
C GLN A 97 -9.38 -6.40 2.14
N ALA A 98 -8.42 -5.61 2.65
CA ALA A 98 -8.03 -4.36 2.02
C ALA A 98 -6.51 -4.14 2.11
N ILE A 99 -5.93 -3.60 1.03
CA ILE A 99 -4.55 -3.09 1.03
C ILE A 99 -4.58 -1.60 0.77
N HIS A 100 -3.95 -0.82 1.65
CA HIS A 100 -3.72 0.60 1.45
C HIS A 100 -2.24 0.83 1.11
N CYS A 101 -1.98 1.13 -0.15
CA CYS A 101 -0.63 1.27 -0.70
C CYS A 101 -0.16 2.72 -0.70
N HIS A 102 1.09 2.91 -0.32
CA HIS A 102 1.79 4.19 -0.36
C HIS A 102 3.14 4.02 -1.04
N THR A 103 3.78 5.12 -1.42
CA THR A 103 5.07 5.16 -2.11
C THR A 103 5.01 4.51 -3.50
N PRO A 104 5.87 4.90 -4.45
CA PRO A 104 5.79 4.40 -5.83
C PRO A 104 5.91 2.87 -5.94
N VAL A 105 6.88 2.27 -5.25
CA VAL A 105 7.07 0.81 -5.31
C VAL A 105 6.02 0.07 -4.48
N GLY A 106 5.61 0.61 -3.33
CA GLY A 106 4.49 0.06 -2.54
C GLY A 106 3.19 0.07 -3.34
N GLY A 107 2.89 1.18 -4.03
CA GLY A 107 1.75 1.28 -4.94
C GLY A 107 1.83 0.31 -6.12
N LEU A 108 3.03 0.09 -6.68
CA LEU A 108 3.25 -0.89 -7.74
C LEU A 108 2.94 -2.32 -7.24
N LEU A 109 3.59 -2.74 -6.15
CA LEU A 109 3.47 -4.11 -5.64
C LEU A 109 2.07 -4.41 -5.09
N GLY A 110 1.45 -3.45 -4.38
CA GLY A 110 0.10 -3.65 -3.83
C GLY A 110 -0.96 -3.78 -4.93
N ARG A 111 -0.88 -2.99 -5.99
CA ARG A 111 -1.78 -3.10 -7.15
C ARG A 111 -1.57 -4.39 -7.94
N PHE A 112 -0.31 -4.87 -8.04
CA PHE A 112 -0.04 -6.20 -8.60
C PHE A 112 -0.57 -7.33 -7.71
N ALA A 113 -0.43 -7.21 -6.40
CA ALA A 113 -1.01 -8.18 -5.47
C ALA A 113 -2.54 -8.22 -5.61
N GLY A 114 -3.21 -7.05 -5.70
CA GLY A 114 -4.64 -6.96 -5.97
C GLY A 114 -5.05 -7.64 -7.28
N LYS A 115 -4.26 -7.45 -8.36
CA LYS A 115 -4.49 -8.17 -9.63
C LYS A 115 -4.42 -9.69 -9.46
N LEU A 116 -3.45 -10.18 -8.69
CA LEU A 116 -3.22 -11.62 -8.50
C LEU A 116 -4.21 -12.26 -7.50
N CYS A 117 -4.86 -11.44 -6.66
CA CYS A 117 -5.83 -11.89 -5.65
C CYS A 117 -7.28 -11.47 -5.98
N ARG A 118 -7.62 -11.23 -7.25
CA ARG A 118 -8.96 -10.79 -7.69
C ARG A 118 -10.11 -11.75 -7.34
N ASP A 119 -9.81 -13.00 -7.15
CA ASP A 119 -10.73 -14.04 -6.70
C ASP A 119 -11.15 -13.91 -5.23
N ARG A 120 -10.57 -12.99 -4.47
CA ARG A 120 -10.74 -12.83 -3.02
C ARG A 120 -11.47 -11.56 -2.59
N ASP A 121 -12.03 -10.79 -3.50
CA ASP A 121 -12.68 -9.49 -3.18
C ASP A 121 -11.74 -8.53 -2.41
N LEU A 122 -10.43 -8.60 -2.69
CA LEU A 122 -9.43 -7.77 -2.07
C LEU A 122 -9.55 -6.32 -2.58
N ILE A 123 -9.87 -5.38 -1.68
CA ILE A 123 -9.94 -3.95 -1.99
C ILE A 123 -8.53 -3.36 -2.04
N VAL A 124 -8.20 -2.68 -3.13
CA VAL A 124 -6.91 -2.01 -3.33
C VAL A 124 -7.09 -0.50 -3.30
N ILE A 125 -6.53 0.13 -2.27
CA ILE A 125 -6.49 1.58 -2.09
C ILE A 125 -5.07 2.04 -2.37
N TYR A 126 -4.91 3.07 -3.21
CA TYR A 126 -3.61 3.68 -3.46
C TYR A 126 -3.65 5.18 -3.18
N THR A 127 -2.76 5.66 -2.29
CA THR A 127 -2.54 7.09 -2.09
C THR A 127 -1.29 7.53 -2.83
N ALA A 128 -1.47 8.36 -3.87
CA ALA A 128 -0.39 9.02 -4.58
C ALA A 128 0.00 10.31 -3.85
N HIS A 129 1.23 10.36 -3.32
CA HIS A 129 1.80 11.55 -2.65
C HIS A 129 2.46 12.54 -3.63
N GLY A 130 2.07 12.49 -4.88
CA GLY A 130 2.59 13.25 -6.01
C GLY A 130 3.00 12.31 -7.15
N PHE A 131 2.37 12.49 -8.33
CA PHE A 131 2.77 11.71 -9.49
C PHE A 131 4.11 12.20 -10.06
N HIS A 132 4.92 11.29 -10.58
CA HIS A 132 6.24 11.59 -11.16
C HIS A 132 6.18 12.23 -12.55
N PHE A 133 4.98 12.59 -13.05
CA PHE A 133 4.74 13.20 -14.35
C PHE A 133 4.17 14.62 -14.26
N TYR A 134 4.60 15.40 -13.25
CA TYR A 134 4.22 16.80 -13.03
C TYR A 134 4.72 17.72 -14.15
N LYS A 135 4.14 18.94 -14.23
CA LYS A 135 4.61 19.99 -15.16
C LYS A 135 6.06 20.36 -14.88
N GLY A 136 6.94 20.15 -15.88
CA GLY A 136 8.38 20.37 -15.74
C GLY A 136 9.22 19.10 -15.67
N ALA A 137 8.62 17.92 -15.49
CA ALA A 137 9.34 16.67 -15.62
C ALA A 137 9.79 16.41 -17.07
N PRO A 138 10.96 15.75 -17.30
CA PRO A 138 11.40 15.38 -18.66
C PRO A 138 10.29 14.62 -19.41
N LEU A 139 10.06 14.98 -20.68
CA LEU A 139 8.92 14.47 -21.47
C LEU A 139 8.88 12.92 -21.53
N PHE A 140 10.05 12.31 -21.68
CA PHE A 140 10.14 10.85 -21.71
C PHE A 140 9.68 10.22 -20.37
N ASN A 141 10.23 10.70 -19.25
CA ASN A 141 9.85 10.20 -17.91
C ASN A 141 8.37 10.46 -17.64
N ARG A 142 7.88 11.65 -18.01
CA ARG A 142 6.47 12.02 -17.88
C ARG A 142 5.56 11.04 -18.60
N SER A 143 5.88 10.70 -19.86
CA SER A 143 5.10 9.76 -20.66
C SER A 143 5.12 8.35 -20.05
N VAL A 144 6.30 7.85 -19.65
CA VAL A 144 6.45 6.50 -19.07
C VAL A 144 5.68 6.38 -17.76
N TYR A 145 5.88 7.30 -16.81
CA TYR A 145 5.20 7.25 -15.51
C TYR A 145 3.69 7.40 -15.65
N TYR A 146 3.21 8.28 -16.55
CA TYR A 146 1.79 8.41 -16.84
C TYR A 146 1.18 7.10 -17.34
N GLN A 147 1.84 6.44 -18.31
CA GLN A 147 1.34 5.16 -18.83
C GLN A 147 1.35 4.05 -17.77
N VAL A 148 2.39 4.00 -16.94
CA VAL A 148 2.47 3.04 -15.83
C VAL A 148 1.30 3.26 -14.87
N GLU A 149 1.06 4.50 -14.41
CA GLU A 149 -0.05 4.82 -13.51
C GLU A 149 -1.40 4.50 -14.14
N LYS A 150 -1.60 4.84 -15.42
CA LYS A 150 -2.82 4.54 -16.17
C LYS A 150 -3.10 3.04 -16.29
N ILE A 151 -2.05 2.22 -16.46
CA ILE A 151 -2.20 0.75 -16.49
C ILE A 151 -2.54 0.22 -15.11
N LEU A 152 -1.82 0.70 -14.08
CA LEU A 152 -1.98 0.24 -12.70
C LEU A 152 -3.31 0.70 -12.08
N ALA A 153 -3.89 1.81 -12.56
CA ALA A 153 -5.20 2.27 -12.15
C ALA A 153 -6.28 1.19 -12.33
N ARG A 154 -6.17 0.34 -13.35
CA ARG A 154 -7.10 -0.78 -13.61
C ARG A 154 -7.10 -1.86 -12.50
N TYR A 155 -6.15 -1.80 -11.59
CA TYR A 155 -5.98 -2.71 -10.45
C TYR A 155 -6.11 -1.96 -9.12
N THR A 156 -6.80 -0.81 -9.16
CA THR A 156 -7.03 0.08 -8.02
C THR A 156 -8.52 0.29 -7.88
N ASP A 157 -9.07 0.01 -6.70
CA ASP A 157 -10.50 0.25 -6.43
C ASP A 157 -10.71 1.70 -5.94
N ILE A 158 -9.76 2.25 -5.19
CA ILE A 158 -9.80 3.61 -4.67
C ILE A 158 -8.44 4.28 -4.89
N LEU A 159 -8.43 5.38 -5.65
CA LEU A 159 -7.25 6.23 -5.84
C LEU A 159 -7.42 7.54 -5.05
N ILE A 160 -6.50 7.78 -4.12
CA ILE A 160 -6.43 9.00 -3.33
C ILE A 160 -5.28 9.86 -3.84
N VAL A 161 -5.54 11.13 -4.12
CA VAL A 161 -4.55 12.11 -4.54
C VAL A 161 -4.61 13.33 -3.61
N ILE A 162 -3.46 13.99 -3.39
CA ILE A 162 -3.33 15.04 -2.37
C ILE A 162 -3.25 16.45 -2.95
N ASN A 163 -3.29 16.60 -4.27
CA ASN A 163 -3.22 17.90 -4.93
C ASN A 163 -4.09 17.94 -6.20
N GLN A 164 -4.36 19.16 -6.67
CA GLN A 164 -5.26 19.39 -7.80
C GLN A 164 -4.69 18.96 -9.15
N GLU A 165 -3.37 19.00 -9.34
CA GLU A 165 -2.72 18.57 -10.60
C GLU A 165 -2.88 17.06 -10.76
N ASP A 166 -2.60 16.29 -9.69
CA ASP A 166 -2.76 14.85 -9.69
C ASP A 166 -4.24 14.44 -9.83
N TYR A 167 -5.17 15.21 -9.22
CA TYR A 167 -6.60 14.97 -9.39
C TYR A 167 -7.05 15.11 -10.85
N GLN A 168 -6.62 16.15 -11.53
CA GLN A 168 -6.92 16.33 -12.96
C GLN A 168 -6.34 15.21 -13.82
N ALA A 169 -5.13 14.77 -13.53
CA ALA A 169 -4.51 13.65 -14.23
C ALA A 169 -5.27 12.33 -13.94
N ALA A 170 -5.63 12.08 -12.69
CA ALA A 170 -6.33 10.87 -12.26
C ALA A 170 -7.71 10.72 -12.92
N GLN A 171 -8.40 11.82 -13.25
CA GLN A 171 -9.67 11.78 -14.00
C GLN A 171 -9.57 11.14 -15.38
N THR A 172 -8.36 11.03 -15.92
CA THR A 172 -8.10 10.36 -17.21
C THR A 172 -7.87 8.85 -17.07
N PHE A 173 -7.79 8.36 -15.84
CA PHE A 173 -7.56 6.94 -15.56
C PHE A 173 -8.90 6.17 -15.51
N ARG A 174 -8.82 4.89 -15.80
CA ARG A 174 -9.93 3.95 -15.59
C ARG A 174 -9.58 3.08 -14.37
N LEU A 175 -10.29 3.30 -13.28
CA LEU A 175 -10.28 2.45 -12.10
C LEU A 175 -11.14 1.22 -12.34
#